data_25d17db49f1df53f842966cc4a38f2ed
#
_entry.id   25d17db49f1df53f842966cc4a38f2ed
#
_cell.length_a   1.000
_cell.length_b   1.000
_cell.length_c   1.000
_cell.angle_alpha   90.00
_cell.angle_beta   90.00
_cell.angle_gamma   90.00
#
_symmetry.space_group_name_H-M   'P 1'
#
loop_
_entity.id
_entity.type
_entity.pdbx_description
1 polymer ?
#
loop_
_entity_poly.entity_id
_entity_poly.type
_entity_poly.pdbx_seq_one_letter_code
_entity_poly.pdbx_strand_id
1 'polypeptide(L)'
;MTSVPIPADRRDLRTLPKAHLHLHFTGAMRHQTLLELATRDGIRLPEQLVADWPPTLSAADEKGWFRFQRLYDVARSVLRTEADIRRLVMEVAEDDVRDGGRWLEIQVDPSGYAAKFGGITAFTDLVLSAVGDAERATGLGIAAVSYTHLRAHETGRN
;
A
#
# COMPACT_ATOMS: atom_id res chain seq x y z
N MET A 1 -0.56 -18.32 -41.86
CA MET A 1 -0.27 -17.29 -40.86
C MET A 1 1.22 -17.25 -40.62
N THR A 2 1.91 -16.30 -41.25
CA THR A 2 3.35 -16.14 -41.15
C THR A 2 3.70 -15.47 -39.86
N SER A 3 4.34 -16.20 -38.95
CA SER A 3 4.92 -15.66 -37.71
C SER A 3 5.97 -14.61 -38.07
N VAL A 4 5.71 -13.35 -37.72
CA VAL A 4 6.71 -12.28 -37.85
C VAL A 4 7.83 -12.58 -36.85
N PRO A 5 9.10 -12.71 -37.27
CA PRO A 5 10.19 -12.97 -36.34
C PRO A 5 10.33 -11.79 -35.38
N ILE A 6 10.31 -12.07 -34.09
CA ILE A 6 10.59 -11.07 -33.04
C ILE A 6 12.08 -10.70 -33.18
N PRO A 7 12.41 -9.39 -33.35
CA PRO A 7 13.83 -8.99 -33.45
C PRO A 7 14.60 -9.44 -32.20
N ALA A 8 15.81 -9.98 -32.39
CA ALA A 8 16.69 -10.49 -31.34
C ALA A 8 17.15 -9.41 -30.31
N ASP A 9 16.80 -8.15 -30.52
CA ASP A 9 17.16 -6.98 -29.66
C ASP A 9 16.01 -6.49 -28.77
N ARG A 10 14.96 -7.28 -28.57
CA ARG A 10 13.93 -6.93 -27.58
C ARG A 10 14.44 -7.29 -26.20
N ARG A 11 14.81 -6.24 -25.43
CA ARG A 11 15.08 -6.38 -23.99
C ARG A 11 13.84 -6.96 -23.32
N ASP A 12 14.02 -8.02 -22.52
CA ASP A 12 12.94 -8.52 -21.68
C ASP A 12 12.63 -7.46 -20.61
N LEU A 13 11.47 -6.82 -20.71
CA LEU A 13 11.05 -5.78 -19.79
C LEU A 13 10.93 -6.29 -18.33
N ARG A 14 10.82 -7.60 -18.14
CA ARG A 14 10.77 -8.21 -16.79
C ARG A 14 12.12 -8.11 -16.08
N THR A 15 13.22 -8.08 -16.84
CA THR A 15 14.58 -8.01 -16.29
C THR A 15 15.08 -6.58 -16.08
N LEU A 16 14.33 -5.57 -16.57
CA LEU A 16 14.72 -4.19 -16.38
C LEU A 16 14.53 -3.78 -14.91
N PRO A 17 15.48 -3.00 -14.34
CA PRO A 17 15.27 -2.39 -13.04
C PRO A 17 14.08 -1.43 -13.08
N LYS A 18 13.24 -1.47 -12.05
CA LYS A 18 12.02 -0.67 -11.98
C LYS A 18 12.07 0.29 -10.79
N ALA A 19 11.36 1.41 -10.92
CA ALA A 19 11.05 2.31 -9.82
C ALA A 19 9.53 2.38 -9.66
N HIS A 20 9.05 2.14 -8.44
CA HIS A 20 7.65 2.24 -8.07
C HIS A 20 7.43 3.57 -7.33
N LEU A 21 6.88 4.58 -8.01
CA LEU A 21 6.90 5.97 -7.53
C LEU A 21 5.64 6.40 -6.78
N HIS A 22 4.61 5.56 -6.65
CA HIS A 22 3.36 5.96 -5.98
C HIS A 22 2.60 4.74 -5.47
N LEU A 23 3.03 4.17 -4.35
CA LEU A 23 2.37 3.04 -3.73
C LEU A 23 1.70 3.45 -2.41
N HIS A 24 0.38 3.32 -2.33
CA HIS A 24 -0.35 3.63 -1.09
C HIS A 24 -0.11 2.58 -0.01
N PHE A 25 0.31 3.02 1.18
CA PHE A 25 0.71 2.20 2.32
C PHE A 25 -0.30 1.10 2.66
N THR A 26 -1.55 1.46 3.00
CA THR A 26 -2.59 0.47 3.33
C THR A 26 -2.96 -0.42 2.14
N GLY A 27 -3.03 0.18 0.93
CA GLY A 27 -3.42 -0.52 -0.28
C GLY A 27 -2.40 -1.55 -0.77
N ALA A 28 -1.16 -1.44 -0.30
CA ALA A 28 -0.07 -2.37 -0.62
C ALA A 28 -0.07 -3.65 0.24
N MET A 29 -0.93 -3.74 1.25
CA MET A 29 -1.01 -4.92 2.11
C MET A 29 -1.40 -6.16 1.30
N ARG A 30 -0.67 -7.26 1.48
CA ARG A 30 -1.05 -8.54 0.89
C ARG A 30 -2.44 -8.96 1.36
N HIS A 31 -3.26 -9.51 0.47
CA HIS A 31 -4.60 -9.99 0.82
C HIS A 31 -4.59 -10.99 1.97
N GLN A 32 -3.65 -11.92 1.93
CA GLN A 32 -3.48 -12.90 3.00
C GLN A 32 -3.21 -12.23 4.36
N THR A 33 -2.35 -11.22 4.39
CA THR A 33 -2.04 -10.45 5.61
C THR A 33 -3.27 -9.73 6.14
N LEU A 34 -4.08 -9.13 5.26
CA LEU A 34 -5.35 -8.52 5.63
C LEU A 34 -6.27 -9.53 6.33
N LEU A 35 -6.45 -10.72 5.75
CA LEU A 35 -7.31 -11.77 6.30
C LEU A 35 -6.80 -12.32 7.64
N GLU A 36 -5.49 -12.53 7.75
CA GLU A 36 -4.85 -13.02 8.98
C GLU A 36 -5.00 -12.02 10.13
N LEU A 37 -4.70 -10.74 9.88
CA LEU A 37 -4.81 -9.68 10.89
C LEU A 37 -6.27 -9.45 11.31
N ALA A 38 -7.20 -9.48 10.35
CA ALA A 38 -8.62 -9.37 10.65
C ALA A 38 -9.11 -10.54 11.52
N THR A 39 -8.69 -11.75 11.21
CA THR A 39 -9.03 -12.97 11.98
C THR A 39 -8.45 -12.90 13.38
N ARG A 40 -7.17 -12.55 13.51
CA ARG A 40 -6.48 -12.38 14.82
C ARG A 40 -7.23 -11.43 15.75
N ASP A 41 -7.73 -10.33 15.20
CA ASP A 41 -8.33 -9.25 15.98
C ASP A 41 -9.87 -9.29 16.02
N GLY A 42 -10.48 -10.35 15.45
CA GLY A 42 -11.94 -10.51 15.39
C GLY A 42 -12.65 -9.41 14.58
N ILE A 43 -11.97 -8.85 13.57
CA ILE A 43 -12.53 -7.81 12.71
C ILE A 43 -13.31 -8.46 11.57
N ARG A 44 -14.60 -8.13 11.46
CA ARG A 44 -15.44 -8.59 10.36
C ARG A 44 -15.16 -7.76 9.10
N LEU A 45 -14.58 -8.38 8.08
CA LEU A 45 -14.35 -7.76 6.79
C LEU A 45 -15.62 -7.78 5.92
N PRO A 46 -15.88 -6.71 5.14
CA PRO A 46 -16.86 -6.75 4.06
C PRO A 46 -16.51 -7.82 3.02
N GLU A 47 -17.53 -8.41 2.39
CA GLU A 47 -17.36 -9.46 1.38
C GLU A 47 -16.41 -9.06 0.26
N GLN A 48 -16.46 -7.79 -0.18
CA GLN A 48 -15.58 -7.25 -1.22
C GLN A 48 -14.08 -7.30 -0.86
N LEU A 49 -13.73 -7.29 0.42
CA LEU A 49 -12.35 -7.46 0.88
C LEU A 49 -11.96 -8.93 1.10
N VAL A 50 -12.93 -9.84 1.11
CA VAL A 50 -12.69 -11.28 1.30
C VAL A 50 -12.63 -12.00 -0.04
N ALA A 51 -13.56 -11.70 -0.95
CA ALA A 51 -13.73 -12.44 -2.20
C ALA A 51 -12.84 -11.93 -3.34
N ASP A 52 -12.71 -10.60 -3.48
CA ASP A 52 -12.03 -9.97 -4.62
C ASP A 52 -10.92 -9.03 -4.13
N TRP A 53 -9.67 -9.31 -4.56
CA TRP A 53 -8.55 -8.44 -4.28
C TRP A 53 -7.74 -8.14 -5.54
N PRO A 54 -7.45 -6.87 -5.85
CA PRO A 54 -7.99 -5.65 -5.22
C PRO A 54 -9.47 -5.42 -5.52
N PRO A 55 -10.22 -4.73 -4.61
CA PRO A 55 -11.63 -4.43 -4.84
C PRO A 55 -11.81 -3.59 -6.11
N THR A 56 -12.69 -4.02 -7.00
CA THR A 56 -12.96 -3.30 -8.24
C THR A 56 -13.98 -2.19 -8.02
N LEU A 57 -13.72 -1.02 -8.63
CA LEU A 57 -14.66 0.10 -8.71
C LEU A 57 -15.37 0.06 -10.07
N SER A 58 -16.70 0.24 -10.07
CA SER A 58 -17.44 0.48 -11.30
C SER A 58 -17.33 1.95 -11.69
N ALA A 59 -16.95 2.25 -12.92
CA ALA A 59 -16.91 3.60 -13.46
C ALA A 59 -18.30 4.27 -13.51
N ALA A 60 -19.38 3.47 -13.49
CA ALA A 60 -20.76 3.95 -13.48
C ALA A 60 -21.30 4.28 -12.08
N ASP A 61 -20.53 4.05 -11.03
CA ASP A 61 -20.94 4.28 -9.64
C ASP A 61 -20.48 5.66 -9.16
N GLU A 62 -21.34 6.67 -9.21
CA GLU A 62 -21.06 8.02 -8.68
C GLU A 62 -20.66 8.00 -7.19
N LYS A 63 -21.08 6.97 -6.44
CA LYS A 63 -20.71 6.75 -5.04
C LYS A 63 -19.52 5.78 -4.88
N GLY A 64 -18.93 5.31 -5.97
CA GLY A 64 -17.86 4.30 -5.96
C GLY A 64 -16.67 4.73 -5.13
N TRP A 65 -16.28 6.01 -5.21
CA TRP A 65 -15.20 6.57 -4.39
C TRP A 65 -15.47 6.46 -2.89
N PHE A 66 -16.67 6.80 -2.43
CA PHE A 66 -17.02 6.70 -1.00
C PHE A 66 -17.09 5.24 -0.51
N ARG A 67 -17.48 4.31 -1.39
CA ARG A 67 -17.43 2.87 -1.08
C ARG A 67 -15.99 2.40 -0.95
N PHE A 68 -15.14 2.78 -1.90
CA PHE A 68 -13.72 2.48 -1.86
C PHE A 68 -13.06 3.02 -0.59
N GLN A 69 -13.31 4.28 -0.22
CA GLN A 69 -12.79 4.87 1.00
C GLN A 69 -13.19 4.07 2.25
N ARG A 70 -14.44 3.61 2.33
CA ARG A 70 -14.88 2.76 3.45
C ARG A 70 -14.14 1.41 3.48
N LEU A 71 -13.92 0.78 2.33
CA LEU A 71 -13.14 -0.46 2.26
C LEU A 71 -11.69 -0.23 2.66
N TYR A 72 -11.11 0.88 2.22
CA TYR A 72 -9.76 1.30 2.59
C TYR A 72 -9.64 1.54 4.10
N ASP A 73 -10.63 2.21 4.72
CA ASP A 73 -10.67 2.43 6.16
C ASP A 73 -10.79 1.13 6.96
N VAL A 74 -11.56 0.17 6.47
CA VAL A 74 -11.62 -1.17 7.08
C VAL A 74 -10.28 -1.89 6.96
N ALA A 75 -9.65 -1.88 5.77
CA ALA A 75 -8.32 -2.46 5.58
C ALA A 75 -7.29 -1.80 6.50
N ARG A 76 -7.30 -0.46 6.65
CA ARG A 76 -6.46 0.28 7.59
C ARG A 76 -6.70 -0.13 9.05
N SER A 77 -7.93 -0.51 9.38
CA SER A 77 -8.30 -0.82 10.77
C SER A 77 -7.63 -2.07 11.33
N VAL A 78 -7.17 -2.99 10.49
CA VAL A 78 -6.51 -4.24 10.92
C VAL A 78 -5.06 -4.01 11.37
N LEU A 79 -4.45 -2.88 10.99
CA LEU A 79 -3.11 -2.49 11.41
C LEU A 79 -3.18 -1.88 12.81
N ARG A 80 -2.84 -2.66 13.84
CA ARG A 80 -3.09 -2.30 15.24
C ARG A 80 -1.83 -2.23 16.09
N THR A 81 -0.77 -2.91 15.68
CA THR A 81 0.50 -3.01 16.43
C THR A 81 1.67 -2.54 15.59
N GLU A 82 2.78 -2.20 16.25
CA GLU A 82 4.03 -1.89 15.55
C GLU A 82 4.49 -3.06 14.67
N ALA A 83 4.29 -4.30 15.14
CA ALA A 83 4.62 -5.50 14.37
C ALA A 83 3.83 -5.57 13.06
N ASP A 84 2.56 -5.14 13.04
CA ASP A 84 1.75 -5.11 11.82
C ASP A 84 2.29 -4.11 10.82
N ILE A 85 2.72 -2.93 11.29
CA ILE A 85 3.33 -1.89 10.46
C ILE A 85 4.65 -2.38 9.86
N ARG A 86 5.53 -2.96 10.68
CA ARG A 86 6.82 -3.51 10.22
C ARG A 86 6.62 -4.65 9.23
N ARG A 87 5.65 -5.55 9.49
CA ARG A 87 5.29 -6.63 8.59
C ARG A 87 4.84 -6.10 7.24
N LEU A 88 3.94 -5.12 7.21
CA LEU A 88 3.44 -4.52 5.97
C LEU A 88 4.59 -3.95 5.14
N VAL A 89 5.45 -3.12 5.75
CA VAL A 89 6.58 -2.50 5.04
C VAL A 89 7.55 -3.56 4.49
N MET A 90 7.85 -4.59 5.27
CA MET A 90 8.72 -5.67 4.84
C MET A 90 8.13 -6.45 3.66
N GLU A 91 6.85 -6.85 3.75
CA GLU A 91 6.15 -7.59 2.69
C GLU A 91 6.09 -6.80 1.38
N VAL A 92 5.86 -5.49 1.47
CA VAL A 92 5.86 -4.59 0.31
C VAL A 92 7.24 -4.52 -0.34
N ALA A 93 8.30 -4.40 0.45
CA ALA A 93 9.67 -4.38 -0.06
C ALA A 93 10.06 -5.71 -0.74
N GLU A 94 9.69 -6.84 -0.14
CA GLU A 94 9.90 -8.17 -0.70
C GLU A 94 9.19 -8.35 -2.05
N ASP A 95 7.93 -7.88 -2.15
CA ASP A 95 7.13 -8.00 -3.37
C ASP A 95 7.69 -7.12 -4.49
N ASP A 96 8.13 -5.90 -4.16
CA ASP A 96 8.72 -4.99 -5.13
C ASP A 96 10.06 -5.51 -5.67
N VAL A 97 10.94 -6.03 -4.79
CA VAL A 97 12.19 -6.69 -5.22
C VAL A 97 11.92 -7.90 -6.09
N ARG A 98 10.93 -8.73 -5.76
CA ARG A 98 10.54 -9.90 -6.57
C ARG A 98 10.08 -9.50 -7.97
N ASP A 99 9.45 -8.32 -8.11
CA ASP A 99 9.07 -7.75 -9.43
C ASP A 99 10.21 -7.00 -10.14
N GLY A 100 11.41 -6.96 -9.57
CA GLY A 100 12.59 -6.30 -10.13
C GLY A 100 12.73 -4.83 -9.76
N GLY A 101 12.03 -4.38 -8.71
CA GLY A 101 12.15 -3.05 -8.13
C GLY A 101 13.56 -2.76 -7.60
N ARG A 102 13.97 -1.51 -7.71
CA ARG A 102 15.22 -0.96 -7.17
C ARG A 102 14.99 0.30 -6.35
N TRP A 103 13.84 0.90 -6.54
CA TRP A 103 13.40 2.09 -5.83
C TRP A 103 11.89 2.04 -5.62
N LEU A 104 11.44 2.36 -4.41
CA LEU A 104 10.04 2.37 -4.00
C LEU A 104 9.69 3.65 -3.24
N GLU A 105 8.59 4.30 -3.61
CA GLU A 105 8.01 5.41 -2.86
C GLU A 105 6.66 5.00 -2.27
N ILE A 106 6.62 4.87 -0.93
CA ILE A 106 5.40 4.51 -0.20
C ILE A 106 4.70 5.78 0.27
N GLN A 107 3.47 5.98 -0.19
CA GLN A 107 2.60 7.10 0.21
C GLN A 107 1.92 6.78 1.54
N VAL A 108 2.21 7.58 2.56
CA VAL A 108 1.72 7.38 3.93
C VAL A 108 0.93 8.60 4.38
N ASP A 109 -0.29 8.38 4.88
CA ASP A 109 -1.06 9.39 5.63
C ASP A 109 -0.98 9.09 7.13
N PRO A 110 -0.06 9.73 7.88
CA PRO A 110 0.12 9.45 9.30
C PRO A 110 -1.11 9.81 10.15
N SER A 111 -1.94 10.74 9.69
CA SER A 111 -3.10 11.21 10.45
C SER A 111 -4.11 10.09 10.70
N GLY A 112 -4.24 9.17 9.72
CA GLY A 112 -5.13 8.01 9.82
C GLY A 112 -4.71 6.97 10.86
N TYR A 113 -3.49 7.04 11.38
CA TYR A 113 -2.90 6.11 12.34
C TYR A 113 -2.59 6.75 13.69
N ALA A 114 -2.53 8.09 13.75
CA ALA A 114 -2.06 8.85 14.90
C ALA A 114 -2.73 8.44 16.24
N ALA A 115 -4.05 8.23 16.21
CA ALA A 115 -4.80 7.85 17.43
C ALA A 115 -4.38 6.50 18.01
N LYS A 116 -3.88 5.57 17.17
CA LYS A 116 -3.47 4.21 17.61
C LYS A 116 -2.01 4.14 18.01
N PHE A 117 -1.17 4.99 17.44
CA PHE A 117 0.30 4.88 17.54
C PHE A 117 0.95 6.06 18.26
N GLY A 118 0.20 6.75 19.13
CA GLY A 118 0.77 7.80 19.99
C GLY A 118 0.99 9.15 19.30
N GLY A 119 0.37 9.40 18.16
CA GLY A 119 0.44 10.65 17.42
C GLY A 119 1.10 10.53 16.05
N ILE A 120 1.05 11.63 15.31
CA ILE A 120 1.60 11.70 13.94
C ILE A 120 3.11 11.43 13.94
N THR A 121 3.86 12.08 14.83
CA THR A 121 5.33 11.93 14.91
C THR A 121 5.72 10.51 15.27
N ALA A 122 5.11 9.93 16.32
CA ALA A 122 5.43 8.56 16.73
C ALA A 122 5.12 7.54 15.63
N PHE A 123 4.02 7.69 14.91
CA PHE A 123 3.73 6.82 13.78
C PHE A 123 4.71 7.02 12.62
N THR A 124 5.08 8.26 12.32
CA THR A 124 6.08 8.56 11.27
C THR A 124 7.42 7.93 11.60
N ASP A 125 7.89 8.07 12.84
CA ASP A 125 9.15 7.47 13.30
C ASP A 125 9.12 5.94 13.20
N LEU A 126 7.99 5.32 13.54
CA LEU A 126 7.79 3.87 13.38
C LEU A 126 7.90 3.45 11.90
N VAL A 127 7.24 4.17 10.99
CA VAL A 127 7.31 3.87 9.55
C VAL A 127 8.74 4.03 9.03
N LEU A 128 9.44 5.12 9.38
CA LEU A 128 10.83 5.35 8.97
C LEU A 128 11.75 4.27 9.51
N SER A 129 11.58 3.84 10.75
CA SER A 129 12.30 2.71 11.33
C SER A 129 12.04 1.41 10.56
N ALA A 130 10.77 1.11 10.22
CA ALA A 130 10.39 -0.07 9.46
C ALA A 130 10.96 -0.05 8.04
N VAL A 131 10.98 1.11 7.39
CA VAL A 131 11.62 1.33 6.08
C VAL A 131 13.10 1.01 6.14
N GLY A 132 13.82 1.56 7.13
CA GLY A 132 15.24 1.27 7.29
C GLY A 132 15.55 -0.23 7.55
N ASP A 133 14.66 -0.95 8.26
CA ASP A 133 14.77 -2.40 8.44
C ASP A 133 14.58 -3.14 7.10
N ALA A 134 13.58 -2.75 6.31
CA ALA A 134 13.28 -3.35 5.01
C ALA A 134 14.40 -3.08 3.98
N GLU A 135 14.95 -1.86 3.93
CA GLU A 135 16.09 -1.52 3.07
C GLU A 135 17.31 -2.40 3.38
N ARG A 136 17.64 -2.57 4.67
CA ARG A 136 18.76 -3.43 5.09
C ARG A 136 18.54 -4.90 4.73
N ALA A 137 17.30 -5.39 4.84
CA ALA A 137 16.96 -6.78 4.57
C ALA A 137 16.90 -7.11 3.07
N THR A 138 16.43 -6.18 2.24
CA THR A 138 16.13 -6.44 0.83
C THR A 138 17.11 -5.80 -0.16
N GLY A 139 17.81 -4.77 0.25
CA GLY A 139 18.66 -3.95 -0.64
C GLY A 139 17.87 -3.01 -1.55
N LEU A 140 16.54 -2.89 -1.34
CA LEU A 140 15.67 -1.94 -2.06
C LEU A 140 15.85 -0.54 -1.48
N GLY A 141 16.00 0.49 -2.32
CA GLY A 141 15.90 1.88 -1.85
C GLY A 141 14.43 2.24 -1.63
N ILE A 142 14.08 2.78 -0.45
CA ILE A 142 12.68 3.08 -0.10
C ILE A 142 12.56 4.50 0.46
N ALA A 143 11.65 5.29 -0.11
CA ALA A 143 11.23 6.57 0.45
C ALA A 143 9.81 6.50 1.02
N ALA A 144 9.62 6.96 2.25
CA ALA A 144 8.29 7.20 2.80
C ALA A 144 7.88 8.64 2.47
N VAL A 145 6.82 8.79 1.67
CA VAL A 145 6.27 10.07 1.26
C VAL A 145 5.03 10.37 2.08
N SER A 146 5.11 11.37 2.97
CA SER A 146 3.95 11.81 3.74
C SER A 146 3.10 12.76 2.92
N TYR A 147 1.79 12.54 2.91
CA TYR A 147 0.83 13.46 2.34
C TYR A 147 -0.30 13.73 3.35
N THR A 148 -0.86 14.92 3.29
CA THR A 148 -2.05 15.28 4.04
C THR A 148 -3.23 15.35 3.08
N HIS A 149 -4.30 14.60 3.36
CA HIS A 149 -5.57 14.85 2.71
C HIS A 149 -6.11 16.19 3.21
N LEU A 150 -5.95 17.24 2.40
CA LEU A 150 -6.75 18.44 2.56
C LEU A 150 -8.20 18.01 2.38
N ARG A 151 -8.98 18.07 3.46
CA ARG A 151 -10.42 17.83 3.35
C ARG A 151 -10.97 18.86 2.39
N ALA A 152 -11.59 18.43 1.31
CA ALA A 152 -12.19 19.27 0.27
C ALA A 152 -13.27 20.24 0.80
N HIS A 153 -13.56 20.23 2.10
CA HIS A 153 -14.56 21.06 2.77
C HIS A 153 -14.03 22.41 3.30
N GLU A 154 -12.73 22.68 3.24
CA GLU A 154 -12.18 23.93 3.80
C GLU A 154 -12.03 25.04 2.77
N THR A 155 -12.21 24.78 1.48
CA THR A 155 -12.09 25.80 0.41
C THR A 155 -13.42 26.37 -0.10
N GLY A 156 -14.54 26.04 0.52
CA GLY A 156 -15.89 26.35 0.03
C GLY A 156 -16.73 27.31 0.86
N ARG A 157 -16.14 28.15 1.73
CA ARG A 157 -16.87 29.22 2.42
C ARG A 157 -16.01 30.46 2.58
N ASN A 158 -16.11 31.31 1.59
CA ASN A 158 -16.06 32.76 1.71
C ASN A 158 -17.23 33.33 0.93
#